data_eeb586a9f93a04ab00bc71d9b3e82f2b
#
_entry.id   eeb586a9f93a04ab00bc71d9b3e82f2b
#
_cell.length_a   1.000
_cell.length_b   1.000
_cell.length_c   1.000
_cell.angle_alpha   90.00
_cell.angle_beta   90.00
_cell.angle_gamma   90.00
#
_symmetry.space_group_name_H-M   'P 1'
#
loop_
_entity.id
_entity.type
_entity.pdbx_description
1 polymer ?
#
loop_
_entity_poly.entity_id
_entity_poly.type
_entity_poly.pdbx_seq_one_letter_code
_entity_poly.pdbx_strand_id
1 'polypeptide(L)' 'NGEFDIVTEDPNGYVFYEAKFRSEPITQSTIQQEIEQVKRTGMNCYRYAFISRSGFDAQADEGVELISLEKLYE' A
#
# COMPACT_ATOMS: atom_id res chain seq x y z
N ASN A 1 11.86 -4.52 -10.43
CA ASN A 1 12.06 -5.74 -9.82
C ASN A 1 11.24 -5.95 -8.53
N GLY A 2 10.10 -6.34 -8.47
CA GLY A 2 9.35 -6.72 -7.30
C GLY A 2 8.52 -5.64 -6.67
N GLU A 3 8.39 -4.49 -7.32
CA GLU A 3 7.52 -3.42 -6.83
C GLU A 3 6.78 -2.79 -8.00
N PHE A 4 5.51 -2.46 -7.76
CA PHE A 4 4.78 -1.66 -8.73
C PHE A 4 3.67 -0.88 -8.05
N ASP A 5 3.28 0.21 -8.68
CA ASP A 5 2.25 1.12 -8.18
C ASP A 5 1.14 1.23 -9.20
N ILE A 6 -0.08 1.28 -8.71
CA ILE A 6 -1.28 1.49 -9.54
C ILE A 6 -2.13 2.53 -8.84
N VAL A 7 -2.73 3.42 -9.62
CA VAL A 7 -3.68 4.40 -9.10
C VAL A 7 -4.98 4.22 -9.87
N THR A 8 -6.09 4.10 -9.14
CA THR A 8 -7.42 4.05 -9.74
C THR A 8 -8.21 5.27 -9.28
N GLU A 9 -9.16 5.67 -10.11
CA GLU A 9 -10.01 6.82 -9.82
C GLU A 9 -11.47 6.38 -9.80
N ASP A 10 -12.22 6.88 -8.80
CA ASP A 10 -13.66 6.68 -8.73
C ASP A 10 -14.30 7.98 -8.24
N PRO A 11 -15.65 8.03 -8.09
CA PRO A 11 -16.31 9.28 -7.70
C PRO A 11 -15.84 9.87 -6.37
N ASN A 12 -15.23 9.08 -5.49
CA ASN A 12 -14.73 9.56 -4.20
C ASN A 12 -13.31 10.13 -4.27
N GLY A 13 -12.60 9.89 -5.38
CA GLY A 13 -11.22 10.34 -5.53
C GLY A 13 -10.34 9.21 -6.04
N TYR A 14 -9.09 9.20 -5.59
CA TYR A 14 -8.11 8.23 -6.05
C TYR A 14 -7.83 7.19 -4.97
N VAL A 15 -7.54 5.97 -5.42
CA VAL A 15 -7.04 4.91 -4.56
C VAL A 15 -5.64 4.56 -5.05
N PHE A 16 -4.67 4.59 -4.14
CA PHE A 16 -3.29 4.25 -4.44
C PHE A 16 -3.03 2.81 -3.99
N TYR A 17 -2.45 2.02 -4.90
CA TYR A 17 -2.07 0.64 -4.61
C TYR A 17 -0.57 0.51 -4.80
N GLU A 18 0.08 -0.15 -3.88
CA GLU A 18 1.49 -0.49 -4.04
C GLU A 18 1.72 -1.93 -3.65
N ALA A 19 2.40 -2.68 -4.54
CA ALA A 19 2.73 -4.08 -4.30
C ALA A 19 4.24 -4.21 -4.15
N LYS A 20 4.67 -4.92 -3.10
CA LYS A 20 6.09 -5.18 -2.83
C LYS A 20 6.29 -6.68 -2.67
N PHE A 21 7.08 -7.26 -3.55
CA PHE A 21 7.31 -8.70 -3.59
C PHE A 21 8.74 -9.04 -3.13
N ARG A 22 9.13 -8.52 -1.98
CA ARG A 22 10.45 -8.78 -1.43
C ARG A 22 10.34 -9.75 -0.24
N SER A 23 11.49 -10.22 0.24
CA SER A 23 11.53 -11.22 1.29
C SER A 23 11.22 -10.66 2.68
N GLU A 24 11.34 -9.35 2.87
CA GLU A 24 11.08 -8.75 4.17
C GLU A 24 9.64 -8.23 4.24
N PRO A 25 9.03 -8.24 5.44
CA PRO A 25 7.73 -7.60 5.62
C PRO A 25 7.80 -6.10 5.38
N ILE A 26 6.66 -5.51 5.00
CA ILE A 26 6.55 -4.07 4.88
C ILE A 26 6.37 -3.49 6.27
N THR A 27 7.20 -2.50 6.61
CA THR A 27 7.18 -1.90 7.94
C THR A 27 6.26 -0.69 7.98
N GLN A 28 5.89 -0.27 9.20
CA GLN A 28 5.07 0.92 9.41
C GLN A 28 5.74 2.17 8.84
N SER A 29 7.06 2.29 9.00
CA SER A 29 7.77 3.47 8.50
C SER A 29 7.75 3.51 6.97
N THR A 30 7.84 2.37 6.30
CA THR A 30 7.75 2.32 4.84
C THR A 30 6.37 2.79 4.38
N ILE A 31 5.31 2.32 5.05
CA ILE A 31 3.94 2.72 4.72
C ILE A 31 3.80 4.23 4.85
N GLN A 32 4.28 4.80 5.95
CA GLN A 32 4.17 6.24 6.19
C GLN A 32 4.94 7.04 5.13
N GLN A 33 6.13 6.59 4.76
CA GLN A 33 6.93 7.27 3.74
C GLN A 33 6.21 7.27 2.39
N GLU A 34 5.62 6.14 2.00
CA GLU A 34 4.93 6.05 0.73
C GLU A 34 3.70 6.93 0.70
N ILE A 35 2.93 6.96 1.78
CA ILE A 35 1.74 7.81 1.88
C ILE A 35 2.13 9.28 1.76
N GLU A 36 3.19 9.70 2.47
CA GLU A 36 3.65 11.09 2.40
C GLU A 36 4.11 11.45 1.01
N GLN A 37 4.78 10.52 0.32
CA GLN A 37 5.25 10.76 -1.02
C GLN A 37 4.07 10.98 -1.98
N VAL A 38 3.02 10.18 -1.85
CA VAL A 38 1.83 10.34 -2.67
C VAL A 38 1.14 11.66 -2.37
N LYS A 39 1.07 12.05 -1.09
CA LYS A 39 0.45 13.32 -0.69
C LYS A 39 1.19 14.52 -1.29
N ARG A 40 2.51 14.41 -1.45
CA ARG A 40 3.30 15.50 -2.04
C ARG A 40 2.98 15.73 -3.52
N THR A 41 2.40 14.75 -4.20
CA THR A 41 2.01 14.92 -5.59
C THR A 41 0.75 15.74 -5.76
N GLY A 42 0.04 16.03 -4.66
CA GLY A 42 -1.23 16.75 -4.71
C GLY A 42 -2.41 15.89 -5.11
N MET A 43 -2.21 14.59 -5.30
CA MET A 43 -3.27 13.67 -5.67
C MET A 43 -4.21 13.46 -4.49
N ASN A 44 -5.52 13.55 -4.75
CA ASN A 44 -6.52 13.41 -3.68
C ASN A 44 -6.88 11.95 -3.49
N CYS A 45 -6.00 11.22 -2.79
CA CYS A 45 -6.25 9.83 -2.45
C CYS A 45 -7.07 9.73 -1.17
N TYR A 46 -8.13 8.94 -1.20
CA TYR A 46 -8.91 8.70 0.00
C TYR A 46 -8.60 7.32 0.60
N ARG A 47 -7.86 6.49 -0.11
CA ARG A 47 -7.48 5.15 0.35
C ARG A 47 -6.12 4.78 -0.20
N TYR A 48 -5.34 4.05 0.62
CA TYR A 48 -4.05 3.51 0.26
C TYR A 48 -4.09 2.02 0.55
N ALA A 49 -3.70 1.19 -0.42
CA ALA A 49 -3.68 -0.26 -0.26
C ALA A 49 -2.26 -0.76 -0.54
N PHE A 50 -1.75 -1.57 0.36
CA PHE A 50 -0.41 -2.15 0.24
C PHE A 50 -0.53 -3.66 0.15
N ILE A 51 0.16 -4.25 -0.82
CA ILE A 51 0.14 -5.68 -1.05
C ILE A 51 1.56 -6.18 -0.81
N SER A 52 1.72 -7.16 0.07
CA SER A 52 3.03 -7.67 0.43
C SER A 52 3.08 -9.18 0.28
N ARG A 53 4.12 -9.67 -0.37
CA ARG A 53 4.38 -11.09 -0.45
C ARG A 53 4.75 -11.66 0.92
N SER A 54 5.49 -10.90 1.72
CA SER A 54 6.06 -11.38 2.98
C SER A 54 5.35 -10.84 4.21
N GLY A 55 4.18 -10.21 4.01
CA GLY A 55 3.38 -9.71 5.12
C GLY A 55 3.79 -8.33 5.57
N PHE A 56 3.37 -7.99 6.78
CA PHE A 56 3.53 -6.64 7.30
C PHE A 56 4.02 -6.67 8.75
N ASP A 57 4.93 -5.75 9.06
CA ASP A 57 5.27 -5.42 10.43
C ASP A 57 4.68 -4.04 10.70
N ALA A 58 3.35 -3.97 10.67
CA ALA A 58 2.61 -2.72 10.71
C ALA A 58 1.16 -3.03 11.04
N GLN A 59 0.42 -1.99 11.39
CA GLN A 59 -1.02 -2.11 11.66
C GLN A 59 -1.80 -1.31 10.63
N ALA A 60 -2.96 -1.86 10.23
CA ALA A 60 -3.88 -1.15 9.37
C ALA A 60 -4.46 0.05 10.13
N ASP A 61 -4.75 1.11 9.39
CA ASP A 61 -5.31 2.32 9.95
C ASP A 61 -6.45 2.75 9.03
N GLU A 62 -7.21 3.75 9.46
CA GLU A 62 -8.32 4.24 8.65
C GLU A 62 -7.78 4.73 7.30
N GLY A 63 -8.41 4.25 6.21
CA GLY A 63 -7.96 4.60 4.88
C GLY A 63 -6.74 3.84 4.40
N VAL A 64 -6.22 2.91 5.20
CA VAL A 64 -5.05 2.11 4.82
C VAL A 64 -5.42 0.63 4.90
N GLU A 65 -5.24 -0.08 3.80
CA GLU A 65 -5.55 -1.50 3.72
C GLU A 65 -4.25 -2.28 3.51
N LEU A 66 -4.06 -3.35 4.28
CA LEU A 66 -2.87 -4.20 4.21
C LEU A 66 -3.29 -5.59 3.73
N ILE A 67 -2.75 -6.01 2.59
CA ILE A 67 -3.10 -7.27 1.95
C ILE A 67 -1.85 -8.14 1.90
N SER A 68 -1.87 -9.27 2.62
CA SER A 68 -0.76 -10.21 2.61
C SER A 68 -1.06 -11.34 1.63
N LEU A 69 -0.15 -11.57 0.70
CA LEU A 69 -0.31 -12.63 -0.29
C LEU A 69 -0.10 -14.01 0.29
N GLU A 70 0.55 -14.11 1.45
CA GLU A 70 0.75 -15.40 2.09
C GLU A 70 -0.59 -16.11 2.33
N LYS A 71 -1.62 -15.34 2.67
CA LYS A 71 -2.93 -15.91 2.97
C LYS A 71 -3.64 -16.44 1.73
N LEU A 72 -3.22 -16.00 0.55
CA LEU A 72 -3.84 -16.44 -0.70
C LEU A 72 -3.37 -17.83 -1.13
N TYR A 73 -2.27 -18.30 -0.55
CA TYR A 73 -1.68 -19.58 -0.92
C TYR A 73 -1.84 -20.66 0.16
N GLU A 74 -2.57 -20.36 1.20
CA GLU A 74 -2.85 -21.35 2.26
C GLU A 74 -4.04 -22.22 1.91
#